data_0b79907de30b614aa05054132bf01d6b
#
_entry.id   0b79907de30b614aa05054132bf01d6b
#
_cell.length_a   1.000
_cell.length_b   1.000
_cell.length_c   1.000
_cell.angle_alpha   90.00
_cell.angle_beta   90.00
_cell.angle_gamma   90.00
#
_symmetry.space_group_name_H-M   'P 1'
#
loop_
_entity.id
_entity.type
_entity.pdbx_description
1 polymer ?
#
loop_
_entity_poly.entity_id
_entity_poly.type
_entity_poly.pdbx_seq_one_letter_code
_entity_poly.pdbx_strand_id
1 'polypeptide(L)'
;MELLQIRKTEINVGLSKEYRLFQISDMHLSYCDELSSELDNSEHEHFHREWDTLKYDFAKRGNEYCDERYDIEPTVLFELLCKYAIDIKADAMILSGDIMDRVTDSNLRYLDEIFKSLPMPVIYCLGNHCYMNENGEKCIIQYERLKKIISQPEYSSTDFGEFEIVSIDNNKPISKEQLNFLKRKINSAKRLILVMHKPMLLGEFGEALHEKIGDYFFMGKDSDTEETKELVKLVRDNDNRFIVALCGHIHFASEHKITENLMQITTSSGLIGAGREIIIK
;
A
#
# COMPACT_ATOMS: atom_id res chain seq x y z
N MET A 1 -20.52 -3.72 -9.82
CA MET A 1 -20.06 -2.86 -8.70
C MET A 1 -20.33 -3.45 -7.32
N GLU A 2 -21.24 -4.38 -7.18
CA GLU A 2 -21.50 -5.10 -5.90
C GLU A 2 -20.30 -5.89 -5.37
N LEU A 3 -19.33 -6.21 -6.24
CA LEU A 3 -18.11 -6.95 -5.88
C LEU A 3 -17.03 -6.09 -5.19
N LEU A 4 -17.14 -4.76 -5.24
CA LEU A 4 -16.15 -3.86 -4.67
C LEU A 4 -16.62 -3.27 -3.34
N GLN A 5 -15.69 -3.18 -2.39
CA GLN A 5 -15.86 -2.59 -1.07
C GLN A 5 -15.14 -1.24 -1.00
N ILE A 6 -15.75 -0.21 -1.53
CA ILE A 6 -15.12 1.10 -1.59
C ILE A 6 -15.49 1.93 -0.36
N ARG A 7 -14.49 2.24 0.47
CA ARG A 7 -14.63 3.25 1.51
C ARG A 7 -14.31 4.63 0.94
N LYS A 8 -14.97 5.66 1.48
CA LYS A 8 -14.73 7.06 1.11
C LYS A 8 -14.28 7.84 2.33
N THR A 9 -13.24 8.63 2.14
CA THR A 9 -12.71 9.54 3.17
C THR A 9 -12.55 10.94 2.57
N GLU A 10 -13.13 11.94 3.21
CA GLU A 10 -12.96 13.35 2.84
C GLU A 10 -12.02 14.05 3.83
N ILE A 11 -11.04 14.75 3.30
CA ILE A 11 -10.05 15.50 4.08
C ILE A 11 -10.07 16.96 3.62
N ASN A 12 -10.52 17.85 4.50
CA ASN A 12 -10.55 19.27 4.18
C ASN A 12 -9.32 19.95 4.77
N VAL A 13 -8.48 20.49 3.88
CA VAL A 13 -7.24 21.20 4.23
C VAL A 13 -7.12 22.56 3.55
N GLY A 14 -8.19 23.01 2.88
CA GLY A 14 -8.27 24.32 2.24
C GLY A 14 -7.49 24.41 0.94
N LEU A 15 -7.53 23.38 0.08
CA LEU A 15 -6.96 23.44 -1.27
C LEU A 15 -7.83 24.29 -2.20
N SER A 16 -7.25 24.79 -3.28
CA SER A 16 -7.96 25.62 -4.26
C SER A 16 -8.93 24.82 -5.14
N LYS A 17 -8.74 23.50 -5.24
CA LYS A 17 -9.61 22.56 -5.94
C LYS A 17 -9.67 21.23 -5.22
N GLU A 18 -10.67 20.42 -5.58
CA GLU A 18 -10.78 19.04 -5.13
C GLU A 18 -9.79 18.15 -5.89
N TYR A 19 -9.13 17.26 -5.15
CA TYR A 19 -8.33 16.16 -5.69
C TYR A 19 -8.92 14.84 -5.23
N ARG A 20 -8.91 13.86 -6.13
CA ARG A 20 -9.46 12.54 -5.88
C ARG A 20 -8.38 11.48 -6.07
N LEU A 21 -8.03 10.82 -4.99
CA LEU A 21 -7.03 9.74 -4.99
C LEU A 21 -7.74 8.41 -4.76
N PHE A 22 -7.22 7.35 -5.35
CA PHE A 22 -7.75 6.01 -5.13
C PHE A 22 -6.65 5.10 -4.60
N GLN A 23 -6.82 4.61 -3.37
CA GLN A 23 -5.86 3.74 -2.68
C GLN A 23 -6.28 2.27 -2.76
N ILE A 24 -5.33 1.41 -3.13
CA ILE A 24 -5.39 -0.05 -3.06
C ILE A 24 -4.17 -0.54 -2.29
N SER A 25 -4.32 -1.60 -1.50
CA SER A 25 -3.24 -2.27 -0.77
C SER A 25 -3.49 -3.76 -0.70
N ASP A 26 -2.43 -4.52 -0.50
CA ASP A 26 -2.53 -5.95 -0.16
C ASP A 26 -3.39 -6.75 -1.16
N MET A 27 -3.11 -6.56 -2.45
CA MET A 27 -3.78 -7.31 -3.52
C MET A 27 -3.29 -8.75 -3.61
N HIS A 28 -2.01 -8.99 -3.25
CA HIS A 28 -1.36 -10.29 -3.36
C HIS A 28 -1.63 -10.99 -4.71
N LEU A 29 -1.43 -10.26 -5.80
CA LEU A 29 -1.67 -10.79 -7.14
C LEU A 29 -0.78 -11.98 -7.41
N SER A 30 -1.37 -13.02 -7.99
CA SER A 30 -0.68 -14.13 -8.59
C SER A 30 -1.28 -14.38 -9.98
N TYR A 31 -0.47 -14.21 -11.01
CA TYR A 31 -0.89 -14.26 -12.40
C TYR A 31 -0.01 -15.22 -13.20
N CYS A 32 -0.65 -16.01 -14.07
CA CYS A 32 0.01 -16.86 -15.05
C CYS A 32 -0.64 -16.69 -16.42
N ASP A 33 0.18 -16.84 -17.47
CA ASP A 33 -0.20 -16.82 -18.87
C ASP A 33 0.55 -17.92 -19.66
N GLU A 34 0.36 -17.95 -20.98
CA GLU A 34 1.02 -18.93 -21.86
C GLU A 34 2.55 -18.77 -21.91
N LEU A 35 3.08 -17.61 -21.46
CA LEU A 35 4.51 -17.30 -21.40
C LEU A 35 5.11 -17.59 -20.03
N SER A 36 4.31 -18.05 -19.08
CA SER A 36 4.73 -18.32 -17.71
C SER A 36 5.70 -19.50 -17.66
N SER A 37 6.77 -19.35 -16.88
CA SER A 37 7.71 -20.43 -16.63
C SER A 37 7.08 -21.52 -15.75
N GLU A 38 7.70 -22.71 -15.69
CA GLU A 38 7.28 -23.76 -14.74
C GLU A 38 7.31 -23.25 -13.30
N LEU A 39 8.24 -22.36 -12.98
CA LEU A 39 8.37 -21.74 -11.69
C LEU A 39 7.20 -20.79 -11.40
N ASP A 40 6.85 -19.90 -12.36
CA ASP A 40 5.70 -18.99 -12.22
C ASP A 40 4.40 -19.80 -12.02
N ASN A 41 4.22 -20.90 -12.76
CA ASN A 41 3.06 -21.77 -12.62
C ASN A 41 3.02 -22.48 -11.26
N SER A 42 4.15 -22.98 -10.77
CA SER A 42 4.25 -23.60 -9.44
C SER A 42 3.91 -22.61 -8.32
N GLU A 43 4.34 -21.36 -8.44
CA GLU A 43 4.02 -20.31 -7.49
C GLU A 43 2.53 -19.94 -7.51
N HIS A 44 1.98 -19.85 -8.70
CA HIS A 44 0.55 -19.59 -8.87
C HIS A 44 -0.31 -20.71 -8.24
N GLU A 45 0.04 -21.98 -8.45
CA GLU A 45 -0.63 -23.11 -7.81
C GLU A 45 -0.46 -23.10 -6.28
N HIS A 46 0.74 -22.74 -5.79
CA HIS A 46 1.02 -22.63 -4.37
C HIS A 46 0.18 -21.51 -3.73
N PHE A 47 0.13 -20.36 -4.35
CA PHE A 47 -0.70 -19.23 -3.95
C PHE A 47 -2.16 -19.65 -3.80
N HIS A 48 -2.74 -20.31 -4.78
CA HIS A 48 -4.14 -20.73 -4.71
C HIS A 48 -4.41 -21.72 -3.58
N ARG A 49 -3.48 -22.62 -3.29
CA ARG A 49 -3.61 -23.56 -2.15
C ARG A 49 -3.57 -22.85 -0.79
N GLU A 50 -2.64 -21.90 -0.61
CA GLU A 50 -2.57 -21.13 0.63
C GLU A 50 -3.73 -20.16 0.76
N TRP A 51 -4.18 -19.65 -0.35
CA TRP A 51 -5.19 -18.63 -0.44
C TRP A 51 -6.56 -19.08 0.02
N ASP A 52 -6.97 -20.28 -0.31
CA ASP A 52 -8.21 -20.86 0.20
C ASP A 52 -8.23 -20.92 1.73
N THR A 53 -7.07 -21.15 2.35
CA THR A 53 -6.90 -21.12 3.79
C THR A 53 -6.95 -19.68 4.34
N LEU A 54 -6.28 -18.75 3.70
CA LEU A 54 -6.25 -17.33 4.11
C LEU A 54 -7.63 -16.67 3.95
N LYS A 55 -8.33 -16.92 2.86
CA LYS A 55 -9.73 -16.49 2.66
C LYS A 55 -10.60 -16.90 3.85
N TYR A 56 -10.53 -18.16 4.25
CA TYR A 56 -11.27 -18.70 5.38
C TYR A 56 -10.89 -18.04 6.71
N ASP A 57 -9.61 -17.74 6.93
CA ASP A 57 -9.13 -17.07 8.14
C ASP A 57 -9.55 -15.60 8.20
N PHE A 58 -9.59 -14.89 7.07
CA PHE A 58 -10.15 -13.54 7.00
C PHE A 58 -11.63 -13.53 7.33
N ALA A 59 -12.39 -14.54 6.85
CA ALA A 59 -13.79 -14.73 7.19
C ALA A 59 -14.00 -14.87 8.70
N LYS A 60 -13.21 -15.72 9.33
CA LYS A 60 -13.29 -15.96 10.78
C LYS A 60 -12.93 -14.77 11.66
N ARG A 61 -12.08 -13.85 11.18
CA ARG A 61 -11.68 -12.67 11.94
C ARG A 61 -12.74 -11.58 12.01
N GLY A 62 -13.98 -11.89 11.63
CA GLY A 62 -15.12 -10.97 11.75
C GLY A 62 -15.14 -9.88 10.68
N ASN A 63 -14.51 -10.14 9.55
CA ASN A 63 -14.70 -9.31 8.37
C ASN A 63 -16.13 -9.58 7.88
N GLU A 64 -17.07 -8.68 8.14
CA GLU A 64 -18.50 -8.77 7.81
C GLU A 64 -18.77 -8.97 6.30
N TYR A 65 -17.72 -8.95 5.49
CA TYR A 65 -17.74 -8.97 4.03
C TYR A 65 -17.25 -10.28 3.42
N CYS A 66 -17.12 -11.32 4.22
CA CYS A 66 -16.70 -12.63 3.80
C CYS A 66 -17.88 -13.48 3.30
N ASP A 67 -18.35 -13.20 2.13
CA ASP A 67 -19.38 -13.95 1.42
C ASP A 67 -18.82 -14.55 0.11
N GLU A 68 -19.67 -14.80 -0.87
CA GLU A 68 -19.38 -15.43 -2.16
C GLU A 68 -18.24 -14.77 -2.98
N ARG A 69 -17.69 -13.62 -2.55
CA ARG A 69 -16.63 -12.88 -3.25
C ARG A 69 -15.26 -13.54 -3.18
N TYR A 70 -15.09 -14.55 -2.34
CA TYR A 70 -13.84 -15.29 -2.22
C TYR A 70 -13.46 -16.12 -3.44
N ASP A 71 -14.44 -16.48 -4.25
CA ASP A 71 -14.20 -17.28 -5.45
C ASP A 71 -13.77 -16.44 -6.65
N ILE A 72 -13.62 -15.12 -6.46
CA ILE A 72 -13.19 -14.21 -7.53
C ILE A 72 -11.68 -14.07 -7.49
N GLU A 73 -11.06 -14.30 -8.64
CA GLU A 73 -9.62 -14.14 -8.82
C GLU A 73 -9.16 -12.72 -8.45
N PRO A 74 -8.04 -12.57 -7.71
CA PRO A 74 -7.49 -11.27 -7.34
C PRO A 74 -7.22 -10.36 -8.55
N THR A 75 -6.82 -10.93 -9.69
CA THR A 75 -6.60 -10.19 -10.95
C THR A 75 -7.88 -9.54 -11.44
N VAL A 76 -9.01 -10.26 -11.41
CA VAL A 76 -10.33 -9.72 -11.79
C VAL A 76 -10.74 -8.59 -10.84
N LEU A 77 -10.55 -8.76 -9.55
CA LEU A 77 -10.84 -7.71 -8.56
C LEU A 77 -9.95 -6.48 -8.76
N PHE A 78 -8.66 -6.68 -9.08
CA PHE A 78 -7.74 -5.58 -9.36
C PHE A 78 -8.14 -4.80 -10.60
N GLU A 79 -8.52 -5.47 -11.69
CA GLU A 79 -9.03 -4.82 -12.89
C GLU A 79 -10.31 -4.02 -12.62
N LEU A 80 -11.24 -4.56 -11.82
CA LEU A 80 -12.43 -3.84 -11.39
C LEU A 80 -12.10 -2.61 -10.53
N LEU A 81 -11.11 -2.69 -9.63
CA LEU A 81 -10.64 -1.56 -8.84
C LEU A 81 -9.97 -0.50 -9.74
N CYS A 82 -9.15 -0.92 -10.71
CA CYS A 82 -8.57 -0.02 -11.71
C CYS A 82 -9.67 0.69 -12.53
N LYS A 83 -10.66 -0.06 -12.99
CA LYS A 83 -11.81 0.51 -13.68
C LYS A 83 -12.57 1.51 -12.80
N TYR A 84 -12.78 1.20 -11.53
CA TYR A 84 -13.41 2.13 -10.60
C TYR A 84 -12.62 3.44 -10.49
N ALA A 85 -11.28 3.37 -10.35
CA ALA A 85 -10.42 4.55 -10.32
C ALA A 85 -10.56 5.42 -11.57
N ILE A 86 -10.67 4.79 -12.76
CA ILE A 86 -10.92 5.49 -14.04
C ILE A 86 -12.31 6.14 -14.03
N ASP A 87 -13.35 5.40 -13.64
CA ASP A 87 -14.75 5.87 -13.66
C ASP A 87 -14.96 7.09 -12.75
N ILE A 88 -14.29 7.13 -11.58
CA ILE A 88 -14.32 8.28 -10.66
C ILE A 88 -13.39 9.41 -11.09
N LYS A 89 -12.62 9.23 -12.17
CA LYS A 89 -11.60 10.17 -12.65
C LYS A 89 -10.59 10.52 -11.56
N ALA A 90 -10.00 9.51 -10.92
CA ALA A 90 -8.98 9.72 -9.92
C ALA A 90 -7.79 10.50 -10.49
N ASP A 91 -7.29 11.48 -9.74
CA ASP A 91 -6.07 12.24 -10.09
C ASP A 91 -4.80 11.39 -9.92
N ALA A 92 -4.85 10.36 -9.06
CA ALA A 92 -3.80 9.35 -8.92
C ALA A 92 -4.35 8.04 -8.34
N MET A 93 -3.67 6.93 -8.69
CA MET A 93 -3.80 5.64 -8.02
C MET A 93 -2.63 5.45 -7.05
N ILE A 94 -2.92 5.08 -5.81
CA ILE A 94 -1.94 4.81 -4.77
C ILE A 94 -1.97 3.32 -4.46
N LEU A 95 -0.84 2.66 -4.66
CA LEU A 95 -0.64 1.25 -4.35
C LEU A 95 0.25 1.16 -3.10
N SER A 96 -0.36 0.93 -1.93
CA SER A 96 0.31 1.03 -0.64
C SER A 96 0.90 -0.30 -0.15
N GLY A 97 1.46 -1.09 -1.06
CA GLY A 97 2.25 -2.29 -0.78
C GLY A 97 1.49 -3.60 -1.00
N ASP A 98 2.27 -4.67 -1.11
CA ASP A 98 1.82 -6.06 -1.32
C ASP A 98 0.82 -6.22 -2.46
N ILE A 99 1.13 -5.59 -3.61
CA ILE A 99 0.29 -5.70 -4.81
C ILE A 99 0.49 -7.07 -5.48
N MET A 100 1.71 -7.61 -5.47
CA MET A 100 2.00 -8.98 -5.88
C MET A 100 2.26 -9.84 -4.65
N ASP A 101 1.86 -11.11 -4.68
CA ASP A 101 2.23 -12.06 -3.65
C ASP A 101 3.71 -12.47 -3.77
N ARG A 102 4.17 -12.69 -4.99
CA ARG A 102 5.59 -12.93 -5.32
C ARG A 102 5.99 -12.11 -6.54
N VAL A 103 7.26 -11.76 -6.63
CA VAL A 103 7.81 -11.06 -7.80
C VAL A 103 8.21 -12.10 -8.85
N THR A 104 7.25 -12.53 -9.66
CA THR A 104 7.44 -13.42 -10.81
C THR A 104 7.49 -12.61 -12.11
N ASP A 105 8.02 -13.19 -13.19
CA ASP A 105 8.03 -12.51 -14.49
C ASP A 105 6.61 -12.32 -15.04
N SER A 106 5.70 -13.25 -14.75
CA SER A 106 4.29 -13.17 -15.13
C SER A 106 3.57 -12.03 -14.41
N ASN A 107 3.75 -11.91 -13.09
CA ASN A 107 3.21 -10.79 -12.31
C ASN A 107 3.76 -9.43 -12.77
N LEU A 108 5.05 -9.37 -13.11
CA LEU A 108 5.66 -8.13 -13.60
C LEU A 108 5.11 -7.72 -14.97
N ARG A 109 4.92 -8.67 -15.91
CA ARG A 109 4.30 -8.39 -17.20
C ARG A 109 2.87 -7.87 -17.03
N TYR A 110 2.07 -8.57 -16.23
CA TYR A 110 0.69 -8.19 -15.95
C TYR A 110 0.58 -6.76 -15.38
N LEU A 111 1.38 -6.44 -14.37
CA LEU A 111 1.36 -5.09 -13.78
C LEU A 111 1.85 -4.02 -14.75
N ASP A 112 2.88 -4.29 -15.55
CA ASP A 112 3.39 -3.36 -16.55
C ASP A 112 2.33 -3.01 -17.61
N GLU A 113 1.56 -4.01 -18.05
CA GLU A 113 0.44 -3.81 -18.98
C GLU A 113 -0.69 -2.98 -18.33
N ILE A 114 -1.08 -3.30 -17.12
CA ILE A 114 -2.09 -2.54 -16.38
C ILE A 114 -1.64 -1.09 -16.19
N PHE A 115 -0.41 -0.85 -15.71
CA PHE A 115 0.08 0.52 -15.47
C PHE A 115 0.13 1.37 -16.74
N LYS A 116 0.49 0.78 -17.89
CA LYS A 116 0.46 1.46 -19.19
C LYS A 116 -0.95 1.82 -19.65
N SER A 117 -1.97 1.09 -19.20
CA SER A 117 -3.36 1.34 -19.57
C SER A 117 -4.04 2.43 -18.73
N LEU A 118 -3.47 2.77 -17.57
CA LEU A 118 -4.08 3.73 -16.64
C LEU A 118 -3.85 5.18 -17.11
N PRO A 119 -4.90 6.01 -17.13
CA PRO A 119 -4.79 7.41 -17.59
C PRO A 119 -4.25 8.35 -16.50
N MET A 120 -4.04 7.87 -15.27
CA MET A 120 -3.54 8.63 -14.15
C MET A 120 -2.18 8.08 -13.67
N PRO A 121 -1.36 8.89 -12.98
CA PRO A 121 -0.13 8.40 -12.36
C PRO A 121 -0.41 7.33 -11.30
N VAL A 122 0.45 6.32 -11.28
CA VAL A 122 0.48 5.27 -10.25
C VAL A 122 1.62 5.58 -9.28
N ILE A 123 1.27 5.70 -8.00
CA ILE A 123 2.24 5.88 -6.91
C ILE A 123 2.35 4.54 -6.20
N TYR A 124 3.48 3.89 -6.38
CA TYR A 124 3.73 2.56 -5.85
C TYR A 124 4.62 2.63 -4.61
N CYS A 125 4.14 2.10 -3.50
CA CYS A 125 4.92 1.81 -2.31
C CYS A 125 5.20 0.30 -2.25
N LEU A 126 6.42 -0.09 -1.91
CA LEU A 126 6.75 -1.49 -1.73
C LEU A 126 6.06 -2.07 -0.49
N GLY A 127 5.65 -3.34 -0.59
CA GLY A 127 5.25 -4.15 0.54
C GLY A 127 6.32 -5.21 0.86
N ASN A 128 6.12 -6.00 1.92
CA ASN A 128 7.10 -7.02 2.31
C ASN A 128 7.17 -8.18 1.29
N HIS A 129 6.08 -8.47 0.58
CA HIS A 129 6.05 -9.47 -0.50
C HIS A 129 6.87 -9.05 -1.73
N CYS A 130 7.12 -7.75 -1.94
CA CYS A 130 7.99 -7.27 -3.01
C CYS A 130 9.45 -7.72 -2.91
N TYR A 131 9.84 -8.32 -1.79
CA TYR A 131 11.17 -8.89 -1.53
C TYR A 131 11.18 -10.41 -1.47
N MET A 132 10.05 -11.06 -1.70
CA MET A 132 9.94 -12.51 -1.64
C MET A 132 10.17 -13.12 -3.02
N ASN A 133 11.03 -14.15 -3.07
CA ASN A 133 11.16 -15.00 -4.24
C ASN A 133 9.99 -15.98 -4.32
N GLU A 134 10.03 -16.82 -5.34
CA GLU A 134 9.07 -17.89 -5.60
C GLU A 134 8.88 -18.87 -4.43
N ASN A 135 9.88 -19.04 -3.57
CA ASN A 135 9.81 -19.90 -2.38
C ASN A 135 9.34 -19.13 -1.11
N GLY A 136 8.93 -17.86 -1.23
CA GLY A 136 8.59 -17.01 -0.09
C GLY A 136 9.78 -16.53 0.74
N GLU A 137 11.01 -16.74 0.26
CA GLU A 137 12.22 -16.29 0.94
C GLU A 137 12.57 -14.85 0.52
N LYS A 138 13.09 -14.06 1.45
CA LYS A 138 13.54 -12.70 1.14
C LYS A 138 14.75 -12.71 0.20
N CYS A 139 14.60 -12.11 -0.97
CA CYS A 139 15.61 -12.09 -2.02
C CYS A 139 15.75 -10.70 -2.64
N ILE A 140 16.98 -10.17 -2.67
CA ILE A 140 17.26 -8.85 -3.24
C ILE A 140 17.13 -8.83 -4.77
N ILE A 141 17.24 -9.97 -5.42
CA ILE A 141 17.12 -10.09 -6.88
C ILE A 141 15.72 -9.70 -7.32
N GLN A 142 14.69 -10.01 -6.54
CA GLN A 142 13.32 -9.67 -6.85
C GLN A 142 13.07 -8.16 -6.84
N TYR A 143 13.70 -7.46 -5.92
CA TYR A 143 13.71 -6.01 -5.91
C TYR A 143 14.30 -5.39 -7.19
N GLU A 144 15.42 -5.93 -7.70
CA GLU A 144 16.03 -5.45 -8.96
C GLU A 144 15.15 -5.75 -10.18
N ARG A 145 14.36 -6.85 -10.15
CA ARG A 145 13.36 -7.14 -11.20
C ARG A 145 12.23 -6.10 -11.18
N LEU A 146 11.74 -5.76 -10.01
CA LEU A 146 10.66 -4.80 -9.82
C LEU A 146 11.04 -3.39 -10.32
N LYS A 147 12.32 -3.00 -10.21
CA LYS A 147 12.82 -1.73 -10.77
C LYS A 147 12.62 -1.56 -12.28
N LYS A 148 12.37 -2.65 -13.00
CA LYS A 148 12.09 -2.57 -14.44
C LYS A 148 10.76 -1.90 -14.76
N ILE A 149 9.80 -1.98 -13.85
CA ILE A 149 8.46 -1.39 -14.01
C ILE A 149 8.21 -0.21 -13.07
N ILE A 150 8.96 -0.11 -11.97
CA ILE A 150 8.83 0.96 -10.97
C ILE A 150 10.18 1.64 -10.80
N SER A 151 10.29 2.87 -11.28
CA SER A 151 11.49 3.68 -11.06
C SER A 151 11.55 4.18 -9.60
N GLN A 152 12.64 3.97 -8.90
CA GLN A 152 12.85 4.43 -7.52
C GLN A 152 11.83 3.87 -6.50
N PRO A 153 11.75 2.56 -6.31
CA PRO A 153 10.76 1.97 -5.42
C PRO A 153 11.05 2.20 -3.93
N GLU A 154 12.27 2.55 -3.53
CA GLU A 154 12.63 2.77 -2.10
C GLU A 154 12.04 4.06 -1.54
N TYR A 155 12.01 5.11 -2.35
CA TYR A 155 11.34 6.37 -2.04
C TYR A 155 11.11 7.17 -3.31
N SER A 156 9.99 7.85 -3.36
CA SER A 156 9.64 8.70 -4.50
C SER A 156 8.77 9.87 -4.06
N SER A 157 8.59 10.85 -4.93
CA SER A 157 7.56 11.87 -4.75
C SER A 157 6.93 12.28 -6.07
N THR A 158 5.64 12.56 -6.04
CA THR A 158 4.88 13.08 -7.15
C THR A 158 4.23 14.39 -6.77
N ASP A 159 4.44 15.42 -7.58
CA ASP A 159 3.98 16.79 -7.34
C ASP A 159 2.58 16.99 -7.95
N PHE A 160 1.63 17.44 -7.12
CA PHE A 160 0.26 17.79 -7.50
C PHE A 160 0.00 19.31 -7.49
N GLY A 161 1.05 20.12 -7.43
CA GLY A 161 0.98 21.59 -7.35
C GLY A 161 0.83 22.10 -5.92
N GLU A 162 -0.29 21.82 -5.26
CA GLU A 162 -0.58 22.29 -3.90
C GLU A 162 -0.03 21.37 -2.81
N PHE A 163 0.23 20.10 -3.14
CA PHE A 163 0.84 19.11 -2.23
C PHE A 163 1.72 18.15 -3.02
N GLU A 164 2.50 17.35 -2.30
CA GLU A 164 3.24 16.23 -2.88
C GLU A 164 2.80 14.92 -2.20
N ILE A 165 2.75 13.84 -2.99
CA ILE A 165 2.62 12.49 -2.46
C ILE A 165 4.03 11.91 -2.36
N VAL A 166 4.43 11.52 -1.16
CA VAL A 166 5.74 10.96 -0.83
C VAL A 166 5.54 9.49 -0.48
N SER A 167 6.18 8.59 -1.23
CA SER A 167 6.22 7.15 -0.94
C SER A 167 7.56 6.79 -0.32
N ILE A 168 7.54 5.99 0.75
CA ILE A 168 8.73 5.49 1.44
C ILE A 168 8.56 4.00 1.73
N ASP A 169 9.48 3.18 1.22
CA ASP A 169 9.57 1.77 1.60
C ASP A 169 9.99 1.63 3.07
N ASN A 170 9.14 1.01 3.86
CA ASN A 170 9.37 0.77 5.28
C ASN A 170 9.32 -0.73 5.66
N ASN A 171 9.54 -1.61 4.68
CA ASN A 171 9.60 -3.06 4.91
C ASN A 171 11.00 -3.53 5.32
N LYS A 172 11.98 -2.68 5.12
CA LYS A 172 13.35 -2.79 5.65
C LYS A 172 13.60 -1.66 6.66
N PRO A 173 14.68 -1.77 7.46
CA PRO A 173 15.13 -0.63 8.24
C PRO A 173 15.32 0.60 7.36
N ILE A 174 14.85 1.74 7.81
CA ILE A 174 14.96 3.01 7.08
C ILE A 174 16.42 3.34 6.85
N SER A 175 16.80 3.70 5.64
CA SER A 175 18.13 4.14 5.29
C SER A 175 18.32 5.64 5.58
N LYS A 176 19.58 6.06 5.68
CA LYS A 176 19.93 7.49 5.81
C LYS A 176 19.48 8.30 4.60
N GLU A 177 19.49 7.70 3.42
CA GLU A 177 19.02 8.31 2.17
C GLU A 177 17.53 8.59 2.22
N GLN A 178 16.71 7.63 2.64
CA GLN A 178 15.26 7.79 2.83
C GLN A 178 14.95 8.88 3.88
N LEU A 179 15.65 8.85 5.01
CA LEU A 179 15.50 9.85 6.06
C LEU A 179 15.85 11.26 5.56
N ASN A 180 16.99 11.41 4.85
CA ASN A 180 17.40 12.68 4.27
C ASN A 180 16.43 13.14 3.17
N PHE A 181 15.86 12.22 2.40
CA PHE A 181 14.83 12.53 1.41
C PHE A 181 13.59 13.11 2.11
N LEU A 182 13.06 12.47 3.15
CA LEU A 182 11.90 12.96 3.87
C LEU A 182 12.17 14.32 4.54
N LYS A 183 13.35 14.51 5.15
CA LYS A 183 13.76 15.81 5.70
C LYS A 183 13.70 16.95 4.67
N ARG A 184 14.21 16.69 3.44
CA ARG A 184 14.12 17.68 2.36
C ARG A 184 12.66 17.99 1.97
N LYS A 185 11.79 16.97 1.94
CA LYS A 185 10.37 17.14 1.61
C LYS A 185 9.61 17.92 2.69
N ILE A 186 9.85 17.63 3.95
CA ILE A 186 9.25 18.37 5.08
C ILE A 186 9.66 19.85 5.04
N ASN A 187 10.90 20.13 4.68
CA ASN A 187 11.43 21.51 4.57
C ASN A 187 10.99 22.23 3.28
N SER A 188 10.28 21.58 2.38
CA SER A 188 9.69 22.23 1.21
C SER A 188 8.48 23.09 1.61
N ALA A 189 8.00 23.92 0.69
CA ALA A 189 6.81 24.76 0.96
C ALA A 189 5.50 23.96 0.92
N LYS A 190 5.49 22.76 0.28
CA LYS A 190 4.27 21.98 0.03
C LYS A 190 3.92 21.09 1.22
N ARG A 191 2.62 20.87 1.39
CA ARG A 191 2.12 19.82 2.29
C ARG A 191 2.32 18.45 1.67
N LEU A 192 2.35 17.42 2.50
CA LEU A 192 2.70 16.06 2.10
C LEU A 192 1.57 15.08 2.38
N ILE A 193 1.39 14.12 1.48
CA ILE A 193 0.70 12.86 1.76
C ILE A 193 1.80 11.81 1.87
N LEU A 194 1.88 11.14 3.00
CA LEU A 194 2.87 10.09 3.22
C LEU A 194 2.27 8.73 2.90
N VAL A 195 2.92 7.97 2.02
CA VAL A 195 2.52 6.60 1.67
C VAL A 195 3.59 5.64 2.15
N MET A 196 3.18 4.68 2.96
CA MET A 196 4.02 3.59 3.46
C MET A 196 3.20 2.30 3.49
N HIS A 197 3.86 1.15 3.55
CA HIS A 197 3.14 -0.11 3.68
C HIS A 197 2.75 -0.40 5.13
N LYS A 198 3.73 -0.45 6.03
CA LYS A 198 3.49 -0.69 7.46
C LYS A 198 3.03 0.59 8.15
N PRO A 199 1.95 0.54 8.94
CA PRO A 199 1.52 1.68 9.74
C PRO A 199 2.55 2.01 10.83
N MET A 200 2.60 3.29 11.23
CA MET A 200 3.40 3.74 12.36
C MET A 200 2.69 3.40 13.67
N LEU A 201 3.47 2.92 14.65
CA LEU A 201 3.01 2.69 16.02
C LEU A 201 2.99 4.03 16.76
N LEU A 202 1.91 4.77 16.59
CA LEU A 202 1.68 6.06 17.21
C LEU A 202 0.21 6.19 17.62
N GLY A 203 -0.02 6.86 18.76
CA GLY A 203 -1.35 7.13 19.31
C GLY A 203 -2.00 5.91 19.96
N GLU A 204 -3.01 6.16 20.80
CA GLU A 204 -3.67 5.15 21.62
C GLU A 204 -4.26 3.98 20.83
N PHE A 205 -4.80 4.26 19.64
CA PHE A 205 -5.35 3.20 18.80
C PHE A 205 -4.25 2.28 18.25
N GLY A 206 -3.10 2.85 17.84
CA GLY A 206 -1.95 2.08 17.38
C GLY A 206 -1.42 1.18 18.48
N GLU A 207 -1.29 1.67 19.71
CA GLU A 207 -0.85 0.91 20.88
C GLU A 207 -1.83 -0.22 21.21
N ALA A 208 -3.13 0.07 21.27
CA ALA A 208 -4.15 -0.94 21.56
C ALA A 208 -4.24 -2.02 20.47
N LEU A 209 -3.97 -1.67 19.22
CA LEU A 209 -3.94 -2.61 18.11
C LEU A 209 -2.66 -3.47 18.16
N HIS A 210 -1.52 -2.85 18.44
CA HIS A 210 -0.24 -3.54 18.60
C HIS A 210 -0.29 -4.64 19.68
N GLU A 211 -0.95 -4.37 20.81
CA GLU A 211 -1.17 -5.37 21.86
C GLU A 211 -1.94 -6.61 21.36
N LYS A 212 -2.80 -6.44 20.34
CA LYS A 212 -3.62 -7.52 19.79
C LYS A 212 -2.96 -8.32 18.69
N ILE A 213 -2.23 -7.65 17.78
CA ILE A 213 -1.71 -8.27 16.56
C ILE A 213 -0.18 -8.40 16.54
N GLY A 214 0.52 -7.72 17.43
CA GLY A 214 1.96 -7.87 17.66
C GLY A 214 2.85 -6.97 16.81
N ASP A 215 4.15 -7.06 17.09
CA ASP A 215 5.22 -6.20 16.60
C ASP A 215 5.42 -6.19 15.09
N TYR A 216 5.15 -7.32 14.45
CA TYR A 216 5.43 -7.49 13.02
C TYR A 216 4.73 -6.45 12.14
N PHE A 217 3.56 -6.02 12.54
CA PHE A 217 2.66 -5.21 11.74
C PHE A 217 2.94 -3.71 11.75
N PHE A 218 3.86 -3.23 12.59
CA PHE A 218 4.10 -1.80 12.79
C PHE A 218 5.57 -1.42 12.62
N MET A 219 5.79 -0.12 12.33
CA MET A 219 7.08 0.54 12.47
C MET A 219 7.06 1.54 13.64
N GLY A 220 8.22 1.89 14.18
CA GLY A 220 8.37 2.80 15.31
C GLY A 220 8.41 2.10 16.68
N LYS A 221 8.78 0.82 16.68
CA LYS A 221 8.97 0.01 17.88
C LYS A 221 10.31 0.27 18.55
N ASP A 222 10.44 -0.12 19.81
CA ASP A 222 11.71 -0.03 20.55
C ASP A 222 12.83 -0.85 19.92
N SER A 223 12.48 -1.96 19.27
CA SER A 223 13.43 -2.85 18.57
C SER A 223 13.88 -2.35 17.19
N ASP A 224 13.28 -1.28 16.65
CA ASP A 224 13.65 -0.72 15.36
C ASP A 224 15.01 -0.01 15.40
N THR A 225 15.62 0.18 14.22
CA THR A 225 16.86 0.95 14.09
C THR A 225 16.66 2.43 14.45
N GLU A 226 17.75 3.11 14.78
CA GLU A 226 17.69 4.54 15.13
C GLU A 226 17.17 5.40 13.98
N GLU A 227 17.51 5.07 12.72
CA GLU A 227 16.98 5.76 11.54
C GLU A 227 15.46 5.56 11.39
N THR A 228 14.95 4.37 11.69
CA THR A 228 13.50 4.09 11.68
C THR A 228 12.78 4.89 12.76
N LYS A 229 13.31 4.90 13.97
CA LYS A 229 12.78 5.71 15.09
C LYS A 229 12.84 7.20 14.78
N GLU A 230 13.94 7.66 14.16
CA GLU A 230 14.10 9.06 13.75
C GLU A 230 13.07 9.46 12.69
N LEU A 231 12.75 8.57 11.73
CA LEU A 231 11.70 8.86 10.74
C LEU A 231 10.34 9.03 11.41
N VAL A 232 9.95 8.13 12.31
CA VAL A 232 8.68 8.23 13.04
C VAL A 232 8.64 9.50 13.89
N LYS A 233 9.74 9.82 14.58
CA LYS A 233 9.88 11.08 15.33
C LYS A 233 9.74 12.29 14.42
N LEU A 234 10.39 12.27 13.25
CA LEU A 234 10.35 13.36 12.27
C LEU A 234 8.92 13.61 11.77
N VAL A 235 8.16 12.54 11.49
CA VAL A 235 6.75 12.67 11.10
C VAL A 235 5.92 13.26 12.24
N ARG A 236 6.09 12.75 13.46
CA ARG A 236 5.37 13.25 14.64
C ARG A 236 5.66 14.72 14.93
N ASP A 237 6.94 15.11 14.91
CA ASP A 237 7.38 16.45 15.28
C ASP A 237 7.04 17.51 14.19
N ASN A 238 6.64 17.04 12.99
CA ASN A 238 6.23 17.88 11.87
C ASN A 238 4.83 17.52 11.35
N ASP A 239 3.94 17.07 12.21
CA ASP A 239 2.63 16.52 11.86
C ASP A 239 1.76 17.48 11.03
N ASN A 240 1.90 18.79 11.24
CA ASN A 240 1.22 19.85 10.48
C ASN A 240 1.68 19.96 9.01
N ARG A 241 2.79 19.32 8.64
CA ARG A 241 3.29 19.26 7.26
C ARG A 241 2.56 18.20 6.44
N PHE A 242 1.93 17.25 7.11
CA PHE A 242 1.25 16.14 6.47
C PHE A 242 -0.26 16.35 6.41
N ILE A 243 -0.84 15.99 5.28
CA ILE A 243 -2.30 15.95 5.10
C ILE A 243 -2.84 14.64 5.72
N VAL A 244 -2.17 13.54 5.39
CA VAL A 244 -2.54 12.19 5.83
C VAL A 244 -1.37 11.23 5.64
N ALA A 245 -1.30 10.16 6.45
CA ALA A 245 -0.47 8.98 6.21
C ALA A 245 -1.35 7.82 5.73
N LEU A 246 -0.99 7.21 4.59
CA LEU A 246 -1.72 6.12 3.94
C LEU A 246 -0.91 4.84 4.04
N CYS A 247 -1.51 3.78 4.57
CA CYS A 247 -0.85 2.50 4.83
C CYS A 247 -1.72 1.31 4.40
N GLY A 248 -1.13 0.11 4.43
CA GLY A 248 -1.75 -1.20 4.23
C GLY A 248 -1.33 -2.19 5.31
N HIS A 249 -0.88 -3.39 4.90
CA HIS A 249 -0.20 -4.44 5.67
C HIS A 249 -1.07 -5.18 6.69
N ILE A 250 -1.97 -4.51 7.38
CA ILE A 250 -2.79 -5.11 8.45
C ILE A 250 -4.10 -5.71 7.92
N HIS A 251 -4.37 -5.58 6.63
CA HIS A 251 -5.51 -6.14 5.89
C HIS A 251 -6.89 -5.71 6.37
N PHE A 252 -7.01 -4.72 7.23
CA PHE A 252 -8.29 -4.15 7.63
C PHE A 252 -8.27 -2.62 7.59
N ALA A 253 -9.45 -2.03 7.40
CA ALA A 253 -9.56 -0.59 7.30
C ALA A 253 -9.56 0.05 8.69
N SER A 254 -8.75 1.08 8.86
CA SER A 254 -8.79 1.96 10.03
C SER A 254 -8.54 3.42 9.64
N GLU A 255 -9.08 4.31 10.44
CA GLU A 255 -8.85 5.75 10.37
C GLU A 255 -8.69 6.26 11.80
N HIS A 256 -7.51 6.72 12.15
CA HIS A 256 -7.25 7.20 13.50
C HIS A 256 -6.17 8.28 13.51
N LYS A 257 -6.27 9.16 14.48
CA LYS A 257 -5.23 10.15 14.72
C LYS A 257 -4.01 9.48 15.33
N ILE A 258 -2.86 9.69 14.72
CA ILE A 258 -1.56 9.27 15.26
C ILE A 258 -0.85 10.42 15.99
N THR A 259 -1.27 11.66 15.71
CA THR A 259 -0.92 12.87 16.46
C THR A 259 -2.12 13.78 16.50
N GLU A 260 -1.99 14.98 17.08
CA GLU A 260 -3.07 15.98 17.11
C GLU A 260 -3.54 16.36 15.69
N ASN A 261 -2.61 16.54 14.75
CA ASN A 261 -2.88 17.07 13.40
C ASN A 261 -2.80 16.04 12.29
N LEU A 262 -2.30 14.83 12.55
CA LEU A 262 -2.09 13.82 11.53
C LEU A 262 -2.95 12.58 11.74
N MET A 263 -3.74 12.26 10.72
CA MET A 263 -4.49 11.02 10.62
C MET A 263 -3.67 9.96 9.88
N GLN A 264 -3.68 8.75 10.36
CA GLN A 264 -3.21 7.56 9.64
C GLN A 264 -4.42 6.73 9.20
N ILE A 265 -4.40 6.34 7.93
CA ILE A 265 -5.43 5.55 7.28
C ILE A 265 -4.79 4.26 6.80
N THR A 266 -5.35 3.13 7.21
CA THR A 266 -5.09 1.84 6.57
C THR A 266 -6.28 1.43 5.72
N THR A 267 -6.03 0.84 4.56
CA THR A 267 -7.11 0.28 3.75
C THR A 267 -7.19 -1.24 3.93
N SER A 268 -8.38 -1.81 3.76
CA SER A 268 -8.54 -3.26 3.73
C SER A 268 -7.84 -3.87 2.53
N SER A 269 -7.55 -5.15 2.60
CA SER A 269 -6.92 -5.89 1.51
C SER A 269 -7.74 -5.81 0.21
N GLY A 270 -7.07 -5.44 -0.87
CA GLY A 270 -7.65 -5.42 -2.21
C GLY A 270 -8.06 -6.79 -2.72
N LEU A 271 -7.52 -7.82 -2.13
CA LEU A 271 -7.80 -9.22 -2.31
C LEU A 271 -9.28 -9.59 -2.16
N ILE A 272 -10.02 -8.83 -1.35
CA ILE A 272 -11.47 -8.96 -1.18
C ILE A 272 -12.23 -7.86 -1.93
N GLY A 273 -11.63 -7.25 -2.94
CA GLY A 273 -12.21 -6.15 -3.70
C GLY A 273 -12.29 -4.82 -2.93
N ALA A 274 -11.49 -4.67 -1.87
CA ALA A 274 -11.49 -3.45 -1.10
C ALA A 274 -10.58 -2.37 -1.72
N GLY A 275 -11.06 -1.12 -1.67
CA GLY A 275 -10.32 0.07 -2.05
C GLY A 275 -10.80 1.29 -1.29
N ARG A 276 -10.08 2.39 -1.41
CA ARG A 276 -10.45 3.65 -0.74
C ARG A 276 -10.38 4.83 -1.69
N GLU A 277 -11.50 5.53 -1.83
CA GLU A 277 -11.57 6.84 -2.46
C GLU A 277 -11.25 7.91 -1.42
N ILE A 278 -10.22 8.73 -1.67
CA ILE A 278 -9.78 9.82 -0.78
C ILE A 278 -10.00 11.12 -1.53
N ILE A 279 -10.84 11.98 -0.97
CA ILE A 279 -11.16 13.29 -1.52
C ILE A 279 -10.49 14.34 -0.66
N ILE A 280 -9.62 15.14 -1.25
CA ILE A 280 -8.87 16.22 -0.58
C ILE A 280 -9.34 17.55 -1.12
N LYS A 281 -9.76 18.44 -0.21
CA LYS A 281 -10.32 19.77 -0.53
C LYS A 281 -9.57 20.90 0.15
#